data_81c9568dd15af8aa99286014bc208c0b
#
_entry.id   81c9568dd15af8aa99286014bc208c0b
#
_cell.length_a   1.000
_cell.length_b   1.000
_cell.length_c   1.000
_cell.angle_alpha   90.00
_cell.angle_beta   90.00
_cell.angle_gamma   90.00
#
_symmetry.space_group_name_H-M   'P 1'
#
loop_
_entity.id
_entity.type
_entity.pdbx_description
1 polymer ?
#
loop_
_entity_poly.entity_id
_entity_poly.type
_entity_poly.pdbx_seq_one_letter_code
_entity_poly.pdbx_strand_id
1 'polypeptide(L)'
;MAVSNLKSPVPNFEIEERLVFIPTEEFTKKFLENCIVSEVAYLYPYDSESCKESTTTTRFRKRNGKCTLTVKTSDGDKNTDASRYEREIEISEEEYEAFTKKLFKMELRYYKDENGYEFKVFGNPEKYQIKVIVEKEFDHEITAAEQIEMTNYISKLGHDVYLVTKDFTFNVSNQYKNQMK
;
A
#
# COMPACT_ATOMS: atom_id res chain seq x y z
N MET A 1 -15.79 -32.40 -13.14
CA MET A 1 -15.51 -31.15 -12.45
C MET A 1 -14.13 -31.27 -11.81
N ALA A 2 -13.14 -30.57 -12.36
CA ALA A 2 -11.77 -30.59 -11.83
C ALA A 2 -11.72 -29.67 -10.60
N VAL A 3 -11.46 -30.22 -9.43
CA VAL A 3 -11.14 -29.46 -8.24
C VAL A 3 -9.76 -28.86 -8.47
N SER A 4 -9.72 -27.59 -8.82
CA SER A 4 -8.46 -26.84 -8.92
C SER A 4 -7.75 -26.88 -7.56
N ASN A 5 -6.48 -27.25 -7.58
CA ASN A 5 -5.57 -27.24 -6.44
C ASN A 5 -5.61 -25.85 -5.76
N LEU A 6 -6.44 -25.71 -4.73
CA LEU A 6 -6.34 -24.63 -3.78
C LEU A 6 -5.00 -24.78 -3.05
N LYS A 7 -4.01 -24.00 -3.48
CA LYS A 7 -2.78 -23.84 -2.72
C LYS A 7 -3.15 -23.47 -1.28
N SER A 8 -2.38 -24.00 -0.35
CA SER A 8 -2.44 -23.89 1.11
C SER A 8 -3.36 -22.80 1.66
N PRO A 9 -4.27 -23.14 2.59
CA PRO A 9 -5.17 -22.15 3.23
C PRO A 9 -4.47 -21.22 4.23
N VAL A 10 -3.15 -21.30 4.37
CA VAL A 10 -2.40 -20.45 5.31
C VAL A 10 -2.16 -19.10 4.64
N PRO A 11 -2.63 -17.98 5.23
CA PRO A 11 -2.28 -16.65 4.75
C PRO A 11 -0.76 -16.45 4.80
N ASN A 12 -0.21 -15.72 3.84
CA ASN A 12 1.18 -15.28 3.91
C ASN A 12 1.33 -14.33 5.09
N PHE A 13 2.34 -14.54 5.90
CA PHE A 13 2.74 -13.61 6.94
C PHE A 13 3.83 -12.70 6.39
N GLU A 14 3.60 -11.39 6.43
CA GLU A 14 4.50 -10.37 5.93
C GLU A 14 4.99 -9.49 7.08
N ILE A 15 6.28 -9.20 7.10
CA ILE A 15 6.89 -8.18 7.97
C ILE A 15 7.38 -7.08 7.05
N GLU A 16 6.88 -5.86 7.20
CA GLU A 16 7.29 -4.73 6.37
C GLU A 16 7.62 -3.50 7.21
N GLU A 17 8.64 -2.75 6.80
CA GLU A 17 8.89 -1.41 7.30
C GLU A 17 8.37 -0.39 6.29
N ARG A 18 7.81 0.69 6.80
CA ARG A 18 7.15 1.69 5.96
C ARG A 18 7.57 3.09 6.36
N LEU A 19 8.11 3.84 5.40
CA LEU A 19 8.46 5.25 5.55
C LEU A 19 7.69 6.11 4.55
N VAL A 20 7.63 7.40 4.84
CA VAL A 20 7.12 8.41 3.92
C VAL A 20 8.15 9.50 3.77
N PHE A 21 8.27 10.04 2.56
CA PHE A 21 9.18 11.14 2.27
C PHE A 21 8.64 12.05 1.17
N ILE A 22 9.19 13.26 1.08
CA ILE A 22 8.98 14.18 -0.04
C ILE A 22 10.10 13.95 -1.04
N PRO A 23 9.81 13.51 -2.29
CA PRO A 23 10.81 13.13 -3.25
C PRO A 23 11.53 14.35 -3.85
N THR A 24 12.78 14.16 -4.31
CA THR A 24 13.45 15.10 -5.20
C THR A 24 12.80 15.10 -6.58
N GLU A 25 13.05 16.14 -7.39
CA GLU A 25 12.59 16.19 -8.78
C GLU A 25 13.18 15.04 -9.61
N GLU A 26 14.45 14.71 -9.38
CA GLU A 26 15.13 13.60 -10.06
C GLU A 26 14.47 12.27 -9.78
N PHE A 27 14.19 11.97 -8.48
CA PHE A 27 13.48 10.76 -8.12
C PHE A 27 12.06 10.75 -8.69
N THR A 28 11.35 11.86 -8.63
CA THR A 28 9.99 11.98 -9.17
C THR A 28 9.96 11.63 -10.66
N LYS A 29 10.90 12.15 -11.44
CA LYS A 29 11.01 11.83 -12.87
C LYS A 29 11.27 10.34 -13.08
N LYS A 30 12.27 9.77 -12.41
CA LYS A 30 12.59 8.33 -12.48
C LYS A 30 11.38 7.46 -12.08
N PHE A 31 10.67 7.83 -11.02
CA PHE A 31 9.48 7.13 -10.56
C PHE A 31 8.37 7.13 -11.62
N LEU A 32 8.07 8.30 -12.22
CA LEU A 32 7.02 8.43 -13.24
C LEU A 32 7.33 7.64 -14.51
N GLU A 33 8.60 7.58 -14.90
CA GLU A 33 9.05 6.83 -16.08
C GLU A 33 8.94 5.31 -15.90
N ASN A 34 8.99 4.82 -14.65
CA ASN A 34 9.10 3.38 -14.35
C ASN A 34 7.88 2.82 -13.59
N CYS A 35 6.96 3.67 -13.16
CA CYS A 35 5.84 3.22 -12.33
C CYS A 35 4.78 2.44 -13.15
N ILE A 36 4.15 1.50 -12.46
CA ILE A 36 2.96 0.81 -12.93
C ILE A 36 1.74 1.49 -12.30
N VAL A 37 0.74 1.80 -13.13
CA VAL A 37 -0.51 2.42 -12.67
C VAL A 37 -1.57 1.35 -12.43
N SER A 38 -2.26 1.48 -11.30
CA SER A 38 -3.38 0.61 -10.92
C SER A 38 -4.55 1.47 -10.48
N GLU A 39 -5.77 1.01 -10.72
CA GLU A 39 -6.97 1.51 -10.04
C GLU A 39 -7.16 0.71 -8.75
N VAL A 40 -7.37 1.38 -7.64
CA VAL A 40 -7.59 0.75 -6.33
C VAL A 40 -8.81 1.34 -5.64
N ALA A 41 -9.53 0.48 -4.92
CA ALA A 41 -10.60 0.88 -4.03
C ALA A 41 -10.45 0.15 -2.69
N TYR A 42 -10.74 0.82 -1.61
CA TYR A 42 -10.64 0.27 -0.27
C TYR A 42 -12.01 0.21 0.38
N LEU A 43 -12.30 -0.91 0.99
CA LEU A 43 -13.42 -1.05 1.91
C LEU A 43 -12.91 -0.77 3.31
N TYR A 44 -13.37 0.33 3.88
CA TYR A 44 -13.10 0.70 5.28
C TYR A 44 -14.34 0.43 6.13
N PRO A 45 -14.17 0.13 7.44
CA PRO A 45 -15.28 0.17 8.38
C PRO A 45 -16.02 1.50 8.30
N TYR A 46 -17.33 1.49 8.55
CA TYR A 46 -18.23 2.59 8.24
C TYR A 46 -18.02 3.84 9.09
N ASP A 47 -17.46 3.72 10.27
CA ASP A 47 -17.15 4.85 11.15
C ASP A 47 -15.65 5.06 11.38
N SER A 48 -15.28 6.30 11.67
CA SER A 48 -13.87 6.68 11.85
C SER A 48 -13.23 6.14 13.14
N GLU A 49 -14.04 5.78 14.13
CA GLU A 49 -13.54 5.18 15.38
C GLU A 49 -13.28 3.68 15.19
N SER A 50 -14.21 2.97 14.55
CA SER A 50 -13.99 1.55 14.18
C SER A 50 -12.78 1.37 13.25
N CYS A 51 -12.50 2.35 12.37
CA CYS A 51 -11.31 2.32 11.53
C CYS A 51 -10.00 2.34 12.33
N LYS A 52 -9.95 3.02 13.46
CA LYS A 52 -8.77 3.09 14.32
C LYS A 52 -8.51 1.78 15.06
N GLU A 53 -9.56 1.01 15.31
CA GLU A 53 -9.50 -0.27 15.99
C GLU A 53 -9.44 -1.46 15.03
N SER A 54 -9.81 -1.25 13.76
CA SER A 54 -9.82 -2.33 12.76
C SER A 54 -8.39 -2.71 12.38
N THR A 55 -8.09 -3.97 12.62
CA THR A 55 -6.85 -4.63 12.19
C THR A 55 -6.93 -5.16 10.76
N THR A 56 -8.10 -5.07 10.13
CA THR A 56 -8.36 -5.66 8.81
C THR A 56 -8.59 -4.60 7.75
N THR A 57 -7.87 -4.72 6.64
CA THR A 57 -8.02 -3.88 5.46
C THR A 57 -8.42 -4.73 4.26
N THR A 58 -9.43 -4.29 3.51
CA THR A 58 -9.82 -4.92 2.25
C THR A 58 -9.55 -3.97 1.11
N ARG A 59 -8.79 -4.44 0.12
CA ARG A 59 -8.43 -3.68 -1.09
C ARG A 59 -8.87 -4.42 -2.34
N PHE A 60 -9.51 -3.71 -3.25
CA PHE A 60 -9.74 -4.12 -4.63
C PHE A 60 -8.72 -3.41 -5.52
N ARG A 61 -8.10 -4.13 -6.44
CA ARG A 61 -7.11 -3.57 -7.37
C ARG A 61 -7.34 -4.08 -8.78
N LYS A 62 -7.34 -3.16 -9.74
CA LYS A 62 -7.33 -3.45 -11.18
C LYS A 62 -6.01 -2.96 -11.76
N ARG A 63 -5.21 -3.88 -12.33
CA ARG A 63 -3.90 -3.60 -12.90
C ARG A 63 -3.65 -4.49 -14.11
N ASN A 64 -3.32 -3.87 -15.27
CA ASN A 64 -3.01 -4.60 -16.50
C ASN A 64 -4.06 -5.66 -16.87
N GLY A 65 -5.36 -5.34 -16.74
CA GLY A 65 -6.46 -6.25 -17.04
C GLY A 65 -6.74 -7.34 -16.00
N LYS A 66 -5.94 -7.39 -14.92
CA LYS A 66 -6.19 -8.32 -13.79
C LYS A 66 -6.86 -7.59 -12.63
N CYS A 67 -7.86 -8.24 -12.06
CA CYS A 67 -8.57 -7.76 -10.89
C CYS A 67 -8.26 -8.65 -9.69
N THR A 68 -7.94 -8.05 -8.55
CA THR A 68 -7.65 -8.77 -7.31
C THR A 68 -8.38 -8.18 -6.12
N LEU A 69 -8.75 -9.06 -5.20
CA LEU A 69 -9.23 -8.74 -3.86
C LEU A 69 -8.15 -9.16 -2.86
N THR A 70 -7.68 -8.21 -2.06
CA THR A 70 -6.68 -8.44 -1.01
C THR A 70 -7.29 -8.16 0.34
N VAL A 71 -7.15 -9.10 1.27
CA VAL A 71 -7.49 -8.90 2.69
C VAL A 71 -6.20 -8.97 3.49
N LYS A 72 -5.94 -7.93 4.28
CA LYS A 72 -4.80 -7.86 5.20
C LYS A 72 -5.33 -7.69 6.63
N THR A 73 -4.77 -8.42 7.57
CA THR A 73 -5.10 -8.26 9.00
C THR A 73 -3.84 -8.30 9.84
N SER A 74 -3.67 -7.37 10.78
CA SER A 74 -2.57 -7.41 11.74
C SER A 74 -2.84 -8.50 12.78
N ASP A 75 -1.79 -9.01 13.40
CA ASP A 75 -1.86 -10.04 14.45
C ASP A 75 -2.33 -9.48 15.81
N GLY A 76 -2.61 -8.17 15.88
CA GLY A 76 -3.12 -7.51 17.07
C GLY A 76 -2.05 -6.90 17.97
N ASP A 77 -0.77 -6.98 17.64
CA ASP A 77 0.27 -6.22 18.30
C ASP A 77 0.14 -4.74 17.90
N LYS A 78 -0.30 -3.92 18.87
CA LYS A 78 -0.68 -2.52 18.65
C LYS A 78 0.49 -1.60 18.31
N ASN A 79 1.72 -2.08 18.44
CA ASN A 79 2.91 -1.24 18.34
C ASN A 79 3.62 -1.30 16.96
N THR A 80 3.29 -2.29 16.15
CA THR A 80 3.91 -2.41 14.82
C THR A 80 2.85 -2.77 13.78
N ASP A 81 2.58 -1.87 12.84
CA ASP A 81 1.86 -2.19 11.59
C ASP A 81 2.70 -3.13 10.69
N ALA A 82 3.84 -3.59 11.19
CA ALA A 82 4.86 -4.28 10.44
C ALA A 82 4.55 -5.75 10.15
N SER A 83 3.66 -6.37 10.95
CA SER A 83 3.37 -7.81 10.81
C SER A 83 1.92 -8.03 10.45
N ARG A 84 1.66 -8.65 9.30
CA ARG A 84 0.30 -8.84 8.79
C ARG A 84 0.12 -10.19 8.10
N TYR A 85 -1.05 -10.77 8.27
CA TYR A 85 -1.53 -11.84 7.40
C TYR A 85 -2.16 -11.25 6.16
N GLU A 86 -1.70 -11.66 5.00
CA GLU A 86 -2.25 -11.25 3.71
C GLU A 86 -2.82 -12.43 2.94
N ARG A 87 -3.97 -12.22 2.34
CA ARG A 87 -4.53 -13.11 1.33
C ARG A 87 -5.00 -12.31 0.14
N GLU A 88 -4.42 -12.60 -1.02
CA GLU A 88 -4.87 -12.05 -2.30
C GLU A 88 -5.52 -13.15 -3.14
N ILE A 89 -6.65 -12.85 -3.75
CA ILE A 89 -7.35 -13.71 -4.70
C ILE A 89 -7.62 -12.94 -6.00
N GLU A 90 -7.53 -13.61 -7.11
CA GLU A 90 -7.95 -13.07 -8.41
C GLU A 90 -9.49 -13.16 -8.51
N ILE A 91 -10.11 -12.07 -8.95
CA ILE A 91 -11.56 -11.96 -9.17
C ILE A 91 -11.81 -11.55 -10.62
N SER A 92 -13.01 -11.81 -11.12
CA SER A 92 -13.41 -11.35 -12.45
C SER A 92 -13.58 -9.83 -12.50
N GLU A 93 -13.54 -9.25 -13.70
CA GLU A 93 -13.81 -7.82 -13.87
C GLU A 93 -15.26 -7.47 -13.48
N GLU A 94 -16.21 -8.36 -13.72
CA GLU A 94 -17.61 -8.19 -13.33
C GLU A 94 -17.75 -8.12 -11.81
N GLU A 95 -17.07 -8.99 -11.07
CA GLU A 95 -17.02 -8.96 -9.61
C GLU A 95 -16.36 -7.69 -9.11
N TYR A 96 -15.23 -7.29 -9.72
CA TYR A 96 -14.55 -6.04 -9.38
C TYR A 96 -15.50 -4.83 -9.51
N GLU A 97 -16.18 -4.67 -10.65
CA GLU A 97 -17.11 -3.56 -10.87
C GLU A 97 -18.32 -3.63 -9.92
N ALA A 98 -18.84 -4.82 -9.66
CA ALA A 98 -19.96 -4.99 -8.72
C ALA A 98 -19.60 -4.58 -7.29
N PHE A 99 -18.45 -5.03 -6.77
CA PHE A 99 -18.00 -4.74 -5.42
C PHE A 99 -17.55 -3.28 -5.24
N THR A 100 -16.95 -2.68 -6.29
CA THR A 100 -16.40 -1.33 -6.19
C THR A 100 -17.37 -0.23 -6.64
N LYS A 101 -18.57 -0.56 -7.10
CA LYS A 101 -19.55 0.38 -7.65
C LYS A 101 -19.85 1.58 -6.76
N LYS A 102 -19.84 1.40 -5.44
CA LYS A 102 -20.10 2.46 -4.45
C LYS A 102 -18.84 2.89 -3.69
N LEU A 103 -17.69 2.32 -4.01
CA LEU A 103 -16.44 2.67 -3.37
C LEU A 103 -15.77 3.81 -4.12
N PHE A 104 -14.98 4.58 -3.37
CA PHE A 104 -14.12 5.57 -3.98
C PHE A 104 -12.94 4.86 -4.65
N LYS A 105 -12.83 5.02 -5.97
CA LYS A 105 -11.71 4.49 -6.76
C LYS A 105 -10.62 5.55 -6.87
N MET A 106 -9.38 5.16 -6.70
CA MET A 106 -8.22 6.04 -6.83
C MET A 106 -7.12 5.38 -7.63
N GLU A 107 -6.28 6.20 -8.22
CA GLU A 107 -5.08 5.75 -8.91
C GLU A 107 -3.98 5.47 -7.88
N LEU A 108 -3.31 4.33 -8.02
CA LEU A 108 -2.11 3.97 -7.30
C LEU A 108 -0.98 3.76 -8.30
N ARG A 109 0.06 4.56 -8.19
CA ARG A 109 1.32 4.40 -8.90
C ARG A 109 2.28 3.62 -8.02
N TYR A 110 2.94 2.63 -8.61
CA TYR A 110 3.81 1.68 -7.93
C TYR A 110 5.09 1.49 -8.71
N TYR A 111 6.22 1.53 -8.04
CA TYR A 111 7.54 1.24 -8.57
C TYR A 111 8.33 0.42 -7.55
N LYS A 112 8.95 -0.68 -7.98
CA LYS A 112 9.89 -1.46 -7.16
C LYS A 112 11.28 -1.31 -7.73
N ASP A 113 12.25 -0.93 -6.89
CA ASP A 113 13.62 -0.79 -7.32
C ASP A 113 14.42 -2.11 -7.21
N GLU A 114 15.67 -2.08 -7.64
CA GLU A 114 16.58 -3.22 -7.60
C GLU A 114 16.97 -3.68 -6.19
N ASN A 115 16.82 -2.80 -5.19
CA ASN A 115 17.09 -3.09 -3.77
C ASN A 115 15.85 -3.62 -3.03
N GLY A 116 14.74 -3.84 -3.76
CA GLY A 116 13.52 -4.37 -3.23
C GLY A 116 12.62 -3.34 -2.53
N TYR A 117 12.95 -2.06 -2.59
CA TYR A 117 12.07 -1.00 -2.07
C TYR A 117 10.89 -0.77 -2.99
N GLU A 118 9.70 -0.75 -2.42
CA GLU A 118 8.43 -0.51 -3.09
C GLU A 118 7.94 0.91 -2.82
N PHE A 119 7.92 1.73 -3.87
CA PHE A 119 7.48 3.12 -3.82
C PHE A 119 6.04 3.23 -4.30
N LYS A 120 5.20 3.89 -3.52
CA LYS A 120 3.76 4.01 -3.75
C LYS A 120 3.33 5.47 -3.68
N VAL A 121 2.57 5.91 -4.69
CA VAL A 121 1.94 7.23 -4.72
C VAL A 121 0.47 7.05 -5.05
N PHE A 122 -0.40 7.61 -4.22
CA PHE A 122 -1.84 7.65 -4.47
C PHE A 122 -2.20 8.96 -5.18
N GLY A 123 -3.00 8.86 -6.24
CA GLY A 123 -3.42 9.99 -7.05
C GLY A 123 -2.39 10.41 -8.10
N ASN A 124 -2.61 11.59 -8.71
CA ASN A 124 -1.72 12.11 -9.75
C ASN A 124 -0.64 13.00 -9.15
N PRO A 125 0.64 12.59 -9.24
CA PRO A 125 1.76 13.34 -8.70
C PRO A 125 2.01 14.70 -9.36
N GLU A 126 1.56 14.92 -10.57
CA GLU A 126 1.75 16.20 -11.29
C GLU A 126 0.83 17.32 -10.75
N LYS A 127 -0.23 16.96 -10.03
CA LYS A 127 -1.22 17.93 -9.53
C LYS A 127 -1.00 18.39 -8.11
N TYR A 128 -0.25 17.66 -7.30
CA TYR A 128 -0.18 17.86 -5.86
C TYR A 128 1.24 17.68 -5.32
N GLN A 129 1.56 18.34 -4.22
CA GLN A 129 2.80 18.06 -3.50
C GLN A 129 2.80 16.60 -3.02
N ILE A 130 3.68 15.80 -3.63
CA ILE A 130 3.68 14.35 -3.48
C ILE A 130 4.35 13.98 -2.16
N LYS A 131 3.72 13.04 -1.45
CA LYS A 131 4.39 12.22 -0.46
C LYS A 131 4.46 10.80 -1.01
N VAL A 132 5.67 10.25 -1.08
CA VAL A 132 5.89 8.88 -1.50
C VAL A 132 5.91 7.99 -0.28
N ILE A 133 5.08 6.96 -0.30
CA ILE A 133 5.15 5.87 0.67
C ILE A 133 6.16 4.87 0.12
N VAL A 134 7.14 4.47 0.93
CA VAL A 134 8.07 3.41 0.61
C VAL A 134 7.93 2.28 1.61
N GLU A 135 7.87 1.06 1.09
CA GLU A 135 7.78 -0.16 1.89
C GLU A 135 8.94 -1.09 1.51
N LYS A 136 9.42 -1.85 2.49
CA LYS A 136 10.34 -2.97 2.27
C LYS A 136 9.90 -4.14 3.12
N GLU A 137 9.80 -5.30 2.49
CA GLU A 137 9.45 -6.57 3.15
C GLU A 137 10.71 -7.24 3.70
N PHE A 138 10.55 -7.88 4.85
CA PHE A 138 11.58 -8.63 5.55
C PHE A 138 11.05 -10.03 5.88
N ASP A 139 11.95 -11.00 5.98
CA ASP A 139 11.66 -12.37 6.41
C ASP A 139 11.93 -12.62 7.91
N HIS A 140 12.26 -11.55 8.64
CA HIS A 140 12.58 -11.54 10.06
C HIS A 140 12.15 -10.21 10.71
N GLU A 141 12.17 -10.15 12.05
CA GLU A 141 11.93 -8.90 12.78
C GLU A 141 12.99 -7.86 12.43
N ILE A 142 12.53 -6.65 12.12
CA ILE A 142 13.37 -5.55 11.64
C ILE A 142 14.28 -5.06 12.77
N THR A 143 15.57 -5.01 12.52
CA THR A 143 16.55 -4.48 13.45
C THR A 143 16.68 -2.97 13.35
N ALA A 144 17.16 -2.31 14.43
CA ALA A 144 17.43 -0.89 14.40
C ALA A 144 18.48 -0.49 13.34
N ALA A 145 19.42 -1.38 13.01
CA ALA A 145 20.40 -1.16 11.95
C ALA A 145 19.75 -1.09 10.57
N GLU A 146 18.80 -1.99 10.27
CA GLU A 146 18.06 -2.01 9.02
C GLU A 146 17.13 -0.80 8.88
N GLN A 147 16.50 -0.34 9.96
CA GLN A 147 15.72 0.89 9.96
C GLN A 147 16.59 2.12 9.64
N ILE A 148 17.79 2.18 10.21
CA ILE A 148 18.77 3.25 9.92
C ILE A 148 19.22 3.17 8.47
N GLU A 149 19.54 1.98 7.97
CA GLU A 149 19.94 1.78 6.58
C GLU A 149 18.85 2.23 5.60
N MET A 150 17.60 1.81 5.84
CA MET A 150 16.46 2.21 5.05
C MET A 150 16.27 3.73 5.08
N THR A 151 16.31 4.35 6.25
CA THR A 151 16.18 5.79 6.41
C THR A 151 17.29 6.54 5.65
N ASN A 152 18.55 6.08 5.75
CA ASN A 152 19.68 6.65 5.05
C ASN A 152 19.56 6.51 3.51
N TYR A 153 19.02 5.37 3.05
CA TYR A 153 18.76 5.15 1.63
C TYR A 153 17.71 6.14 1.12
N ILE A 154 16.57 6.25 1.81
CA ILE A 154 15.46 7.12 1.40
C ILE A 154 15.84 8.60 1.49
N SER A 155 16.68 9.01 2.45
CA SER A 155 17.17 10.38 2.58
C SER A 155 18.02 10.86 1.39
N LYS A 156 18.53 9.96 0.56
CA LYS A 156 19.20 10.30 -0.70
C LYS A 156 18.22 10.57 -1.85
N LEU A 157 16.99 10.08 -1.72
CA LEU A 157 15.93 10.20 -2.73
C LEU A 157 15.00 11.38 -2.48
N GLY A 158 15.01 11.92 -1.26
CA GLY A 158 14.17 13.03 -0.86
C GLY A 158 14.47 13.52 0.56
N HIS A 159 13.52 14.26 1.12
CA HIS A 159 13.62 14.85 2.46
C HIS A 159 12.35 14.62 3.27
N ASP A 160 12.33 15.07 4.53
CA ASP A 160 11.21 14.89 5.45
C ASP A 160 10.80 13.41 5.58
N VAL A 161 11.81 12.56 5.83
CA VAL A 161 11.62 11.11 5.98
C VAL A 161 11.09 10.81 7.38
N TYR A 162 9.98 10.10 7.47
CA TYR A 162 9.39 9.70 8.75
C TYR A 162 8.67 8.35 8.67
N LEU A 163 8.61 7.69 9.82
CA LEU A 163 7.93 6.42 9.98
C LEU A 163 6.42 6.57 9.77
N VAL A 164 5.81 5.66 9.03
CA VAL A 164 4.36 5.65 8.82
C VAL A 164 3.70 4.92 9.97
N THR A 165 2.86 5.64 10.68
CA THR A 165 1.89 5.04 11.59
C THR A 165 0.59 4.70 10.84
N LYS A 166 -0.21 3.80 11.39
CA LYS A 166 -1.51 3.39 10.86
C LYS A 166 -2.43 4.57 10.52
N ASP A 167 -2.45 5.56 11.40
CA ASP A 167 -3.22 6.80 11.22
C ASP A 167 -2.76 7.61 10.01
N PHE A 168 -1.49 7.55 9.64
CA PHE A 168 -0.94 8.30 8.53
C PHE A 168 -1.42 7.77 7.18
N THR A 169 -1.40 6.45 6.96
CA THR A 169 -1.85 5.84 5.69
C THR A 169 -3.33 6.16 5.43
N PHE A 170 -4.16 6.11 6.46
CA PHE A 170 -5.55 6.52 6.39
C PHE A 170 -5.70 8.01 6.02
N ASN A 171 -4.92 8.89 6.66
CA ASN A 171 -4.95 10.33 6.40
C ASN A 171 -4.47 10.68 4.98
N VAL A 172 -3.46 10.01 4.44
CA VAL A 172 -3.04 10.22 3.05
C VAL A 172 -4.17 9.86 2.08
N SER A 173 -4.81 8.71 2.24
CA SER A 173 -5.96 8.31 1.41
C SER A 173 -7.11 9.30 1.51
N ASN A 174 -7.40 9.84 2.70
CA ASN A 174 -8.45 10.82 2.91
C ASN A 174 -8.10 12.21 2.36
N GLN A 175 -6.83 12.62 2.43
CA GLN A 175 -6.39 13.88 1.81
C GLN A 175 -6.61 13.84 0.30
N TYR A 176 -6.31 12.74 -0.37
CA TYR A 176 -6.58 12.58 -1.80
C TYR A 176 -8.08 12.57 -2.11
N LYS A 177 -8.91 11.92 -1.29
CA LYS A 177 -10.37 11.96 -1.44
C LYS A 177 -10.92 13.40 -1.36
N ASN A 178 -10.41 14.21 -0.45
CA ASN A 178 -10.87 15.58 -0.26
C ASN A 178 -10.38 16.53 -1.36
N GLN A 179 -9.30 16.22 -2.03
CA GLN A 179 -8.75 16.98 -3.15
C GLN A 179 -9.42 16.66 -4.50
N MET A 180 -10.15 15.54 -4.58
CA MET A 180 -10.85 15.09 -5.78
C MET A 180 -12.34 15.50 -5.80
N LYS A 181 -12.84 16.13 -4.74
CA LYS A 181 -14.16 16.79 -4.68
C LYS A 181 -14.06 18.24 -5.14
#